data_8834fe5f8ee583685198dfc42b3b9d6d
#
_entry.id   8834fe5f8ee583685198dfc42b3b9d6d
#
_cell.length_a   1.000
_cell.length_b   1.000
_cell.length_c   1.000
_cell.angle_alpha   90.00
_cell.angle_beta   90.00
_cell.angle_gamma   90.00
#
_symmetry.space_group_name_H-M   'P 1'
#
loop_
_entity.id
_entity.type
_entity.pdbx_description
1 polymer ?
#
loop_
_entity_poly.entity_id
_entity_poly.type
_entity_poly.pdbx_seq_one_letter_code
_entity_poly.pdbx_strand_id
1 'polypeptide(L)'
;GFLTIAEESTAYPKVTSDVDDPEGLGFVYKWNMGYMHDTLYYMELDPLYRKDNHGAIIFSMDYAYSENYILPYSHDEVVHGKGSMINKMYGAYDEKFASLRTLYGFTMAHPGKKLLFMGGEFAQFVEWRDKEQLDWFLIDQYEMHDSFHKYVAKLNEIYKSEPALYELDQDPAGFE
;
A
#
# COMPACT_ATOMS: atom_id res chain seq x y z
N GLY A 1 -9.96 24.04 -3.69
CA GLY A 1 -8.80 24.07 -2.78
C GLY A 1 -7.72 23.13 -3.28
N PHE A 2 -6.52 23.23 -2.73
CA PHE A 2 -5.42 22.31 -3.01
C PHE A 2 -5.51 21.13 -2.06
N LEU A 3 -5.21 19.92 -2.55
CA LEU A 3 -5.04 18.74 -1.73
C LEU A 3 -3.59 18.71 -1.23
N THR A 4 -3.40 18.76 0.09
CA THR A 4 -2.08 18.69 0.73
C THR A 4 -1.92 17.34 1.41
N ILE A 5 -0.77 16.69 1.18
CA ILE A 5 -0.46 15.36 1.72
C ILE A 5 0.90 15.45 2.39
N ALA A 6 0.97 15.04 3.66
CA ALA A 6 2.23 14.99 4.40
C ALA A 6 2.90 13.62 4.25
N GLU A 7 4.18 13.62 3.89
CA GLU A 7 5.08 12.51 4.08
C GLU A 7 5.80 12.72 5.41
N GLU A 8 5.28 12.09 6.46
CA GLU A 8 5.78 12.25 7.81
C GLU A 8 5.76 10.87 8.51
N SER A 9 6.92 10.39 8.92
CA SER A 9 7.12 9.02 9.41
C SER A 9 7.11 8.88 10.93
N THR A 10 6.97 10.01 11.66
CA THR A 10 6.97 9.97 13.13
C THR A 10 5.55 9.88 13.70
N ALA A 11 5.45 9.75 15.02
CA ALA A 11 4.19 9.81 15.74
C ALA A 11 3.75 11.26 16.07
N TYR A 12 4.18 12.26 15.28
CA TYR A 12 3.74 13.63 15.47
C TYR A 12 2.23 13.72 15.28
N PRO A 13 1.48 14.23 16.29
CA PRO A 13 0.02 14.18 16.27
C PRO A 13 -0.58 15.32 15.45
N LYS A 14 -1.87 15.16 15.08
CA LYS A 14 -2.70 16.21 14.49
C LYS A 14 -2.17 16.79 13.17
N VAL A 15 -1.43 16.00 12.41
CA VAL A 15 -0.94 16.41 11.07
C VAL A 15 -2.13 16.71 10.14
N THR A 16 -3.20 15.92 10.25
CA THR A 16 -4.40 16.06 9.42
C THR A 16 -5.58 16.74 10.13
N SER A 17 -5.37 17.26 11.34
CA SER A 17 -6.37 18.10 12.01
C SER A 17 -6.43 19.49 11.36
N ASP A 18 -7.63 20.09 11.40
CA ASP A 18 -7.89 21.41 10.85
C ASP A 18 -6.96 22.47 11.46
N VAL A 19 -6.63 23.50 10.69
CA VAL A 19 -5.85 24.67 11.15
C VAL A 19 -6.56 25.49 12.23
N ASP A 20 -7.86 25.31 12.39
CA ASP A 20 -8.63 25.91 13.49
C ASP A 20 -8.36 25.20 14.84
N ASP A 21 -7.83 23.97 14.82
CA ASP A 21 -7.23 23.33 15.99
C ASP A 21 -5.85 23.97 16.24
N PRO A 22 -5.55 24.54 17.43
CA PRO A 22 -4.27 25.20 17.70
C PRO A 22 -3.02 24.35 17.47
N GLU A 23 -3.17 23.02 17.46
CA GLU A 23 -2.09 22.07 17.21
C GLU A 23 -2.20 21.38 15.84
N GLY A 24 -3.26 21.66 15.07
CA GLY A 24 -3.50 21.09 13.75
C GLY A 24 -2.59 21.70 12.69
N LEU A 25 -2.03 20.85 11.81
CA LEU A 25 -1.18 21.30 10.70
C LEU A 25 -1.95 21.52 9.39
N GLY A 26 -3.21 21.11 9.30
CA GLY A 26 -4.11 21.35 8.17
C GLY A 26 -3.78 20.57 6.91
N PHE A 27 -3.00 19.50 6.98
CA PHE A 27 -2.87 18.57 5.85
C PHE A 27 -4.17 17.77 5.68
N VAL A 28 -4.54 17.50 4.44
CA VAL A 28 -5.73 16.67 4.16
C VAL A 28 -5.46 15.21 4.45
N TYR A 29 -4.25 14.74 4.12
CA TYR A 29 -3.81 13.36 4.35
C TYR A 29 -2.39 13.31 4.85
N LYS A 30 -2.06 12.17 5.50
CA LYS A 30 -0.71 11.77 5.91
C LYS A 30 -0.41 10.37 5.37
N TRP A 31 0.81 10.11 4.89
CA TRP A 31 1.24 8.76 4.56
C TRP A 31 1.39 7.90 5.82
N ASN A 32 0.83 6.70 5.78
CA ASN A 32 1.00 5.69 6.83
C ASN A 32 2.27 4.88 6.59
N MET A 33 3.40 5.43 6.98
CA MET A 33 4.70 4.77 6.79
C MET A 33 4.84 3.53 7.68
N GLY A 34 4.21 3.50 8.86
CA GLY A 34 4.15 2.34 9.74
C GLY A 34 3.47 1.15 9.06
N TYR A 35 2.30 1.37 8.49
CA TYR A 35 1.59 0.36 7.71
C TYR A 35 2.45 -0.24 6.59
N MET A 36 3.12 0.63 5.83
CA MET A 36 3.98 0.21 4.72
C MET A 36 5.13 -0.68 5.22
N HIS A 37 5.86 -0.22 6.25
CA HIS A 37 6.96 -0.98 6.82
C HIS A 37 6.52 -2.35 7.36
N ASP A 38 5.47 -2.37 8.16
CA ASP A 38 5.00 -3.57 8.84
C ASP A 38 4.46 -4.61 7.85
N THR A 39 3.70 -4.17 6.86
CA THR A 39 3.16 -5.09 5.84
C THR A 39 4.25 -5.65 4.93
N LEU A 40 5.22 -4.84 4.50
CA LEU A 40 6.34 -5.33 3.69
C LEU A 40 7.23 -6.27 4.49
N TYR A 41 7.56 -5.93 5.75
CA TYR A 41 8.27 -6.84 6.65
C TYR A 41 7.58 -8.20 6.76
N TYR A 42 6.27 -8.20 7.01
CA TYR A 42 5.49 -9.44 7.13
C TYR A 42 5.53 -10.29 5.86
N MET A 43 5.46 -9.65 4.69
CA MET A 43 5.46 -10.36 3.41
C MET A 43 6.83 -10.91 3.01
N GLU A 44 7.92 -10.31 3.48
CA GLU A 44 9.29 -10.80 3.30
C GLU A 44 9.59 -12.03 4.15
N LEU A 45 8.87 -12.23 5.25
CA LEU A 45 9.07 -13.39 6.12
C LEU A 45 8.72 -14.71 5.41
N ASP A 46 9.54 -15.74 5.69
CA ASP A 46 9.14 -17.12 5.42
C ASP A 46 7.79 -17.41 6.10
N PRO A 47 6.81 -17.98 5.39
CA PRO A 47 5.49 -18.30 5.94
C PRO A 47 5.50 -19.07 7.27
N LEU A 48 6.55 -19.87 7.52
CA LEU A 48 6.73 -20.58 8.79
C LEU A 48 6.80 -19.65 10.00
N TYR A 49 7.34 -18.43 9.82
CA TYR A 49 7.52 -17.46 10.90
C TYR A 49 6.39 -16.40 10.96
N ARG A 50 5.51 -16.34 9.96
CA ARG A 50 4.42 -15.34 9.91
C ARG A 50 3.46 -15.46 11.08
N LYS A 51 3.18 -16.68 11.56
CA LYS A 51 2.31 -16.93 12.72
C LYS A 51 2.79 -16.23 14.00
N ASP A 52 4.11 -16.12 14.17
CA ASP A 52 4.73 -15.51 15.36
C ASP A 52 4.91 -13.99 15.19
N ASN A 53 4.67 -13.45 13.99
CA ASN A 53 4.80 -12.06 13.63
C ASN A 53 3.46 -11.43 13.18
N HIS A 54 2.33 -12.08 13.49
CA HIS A 54 1.01 -11.61 13.04
C HIS A 54 0.68 -10.19 13.53
N GLY A 55 1.26 -9.78 14.67
CA GLY A 55 1.16 -8.41 15.16
C GLY A 55 1.53 -7.34 14.14
N ALA A 56 2.51 -7.59 13.28
CA ALA A 56 2.93 -6.63 12.26
C ALA A 56 1.80 -6.28 11.26
N ILE A 57 0.94 -7.25 10.92
CA ILE A 57 -0.13 -7.00 9.94
C ILE A 57 -1.38 -6.37 10.55
N ILE A 58 -1.59 -6.51 11.87
CA ILE A 58 -2.78 -5.97 12.56
C ILE A 58 -2.52 -4.68 13.31
N PHE A 59 -1.27 -4.38 13.69
CA PHE A 59 -0.93 -3.23 14.53
C PHE A 59 -1.39 -1.89 13.96
N SER A 60 -1.43 -1.77 12.64
CA SER A 60 -1.92 -0.54 11.98
C SER A 60 -3.37 -0.21 12.32
N MET A 61 -4.18 -1.19 12.70
CA MET A 61 -5.57 -0.97 13.12
C MET A 61 -5.67 -0.21 14.46
N ASP A 62 -4.68 -0.32 15.34
CA ASP A 62 -4.68 0.36 16.64
C ASP A 62 -4.64 1.90 16.48
N TYR A 63 -4.13 2.38 15.35
CA TYR A 63 -4.02 3.81 15.06
C TYR A 63 -4.62 4.23 13.72
N ALA A 64 -5.34 3.34 13.03
CA ALA A 64 -5.88 3.58 11.69
C ALA A 64 -6.70 4.87 11.54
N TYR A 65 -7.31 5.33 12.63
CA TYR A 65 -8.19 6.50 12.68
C TYR A 65 -7.60 7.70 13.45
N SER A 66 -6.31 7.64 13.80
CA SER A 66 -5.65 8.76 14.49
C SER A 66 -5.36 9.94 13.57
N GLU A 67 -5.26 9.69 12.26
CA GLU A 67 -5.03 10.66 11.19
C GLU A 67 -5.80 10.23 9.93
N ASN A 68 -5.94 11.11 8.96
CA ASN A 68 -6.46 10.76 7.65
C ASN A 68 -5.35 10.11 6.82
N TYR A 69 -5.26 8.79 6.85
CA TYR A 69 -4.14 8.08 6.24
C TYR A 69 -4.32 7.78 4.75
N ILE A 70 -3.18 7.84 4.03
CA ILE A 70 -2.95 7.13 2.77
C ILE A 70 -2.02 5.95 3.06
N LEU A 71 -2.34 4.77 2.56
CA LEU A 71 -1.52 3.56 2.64
C LEU A 71 -0.55 3.54 1.46
N PRO A 72 0.73 3.93 1.65
CA PRO A 72 1.64 4.12 0.53
C PRO A 72 2.42 2.84 0.21
N TYR A 73 2.45 2.47 -1.06
CA TYR A 73 3.57 1.77 -1.69
C TYR A 73 4.10 2.71 -2.75
N SER A 74 4.99 3.61 -2.32
CA SER A 74 5.46 4.73 -3.12
C SER A 74 6.69 4.38 -3.96
N HIS A 75 7.27 5.40 -4.61
CA HIS A 75 8.53 5.26 -5.33
C HIS A 75 9.67 4.84 -4.38
N ASP A 76 9.67 5.32 -3.15
CA ASP A 76 10.74 5.06 -2.18
C ASP A 76 10.90 3.58 -1.84
N GLU A 77 9.83 2.79 -1.92
CA GLU A 77 9.91 1.34 -1.68
C GLU A 77 10.55 0.58 -2.85
N VAL A 78 10.64 1.19 -4.02
CA VAL A 78 11.07 0.51 -5.25
C VAL A 78 12.25 1.16 -5.98
N VAL A 79 12.92 2.13 -5.35
CA VAL A 79 14.15 2.75 -5.86
C VAL A 79 15.35 1.82 -5.76
N HIS A 80 16.45 2.20 -6.42
CA HIS A 80 17.69 1.44 -6.49
C HIS A 80 18.16 0.92 -5.12
N GLY A 81 18.42 -0.38 -5.05
CA GLY A 81 18.88 -1.08 -3.85
C GLY A 81 17.76 -1.54 -2.91
N LYS A 82 16.50 -1.20 -3.17
CA LYS A 82 15.35 -1.60 -2.32
C LYS A 82 14.52 -2.77 -2.88
N GLY A 83 14.74 -3.16 -4.13
CA GLY A 83 13.95 -4.19 -4.82
C GLY A 83 12.58 -3.68 -5.28
N SER A 84 11.98 -4.37 -6.25
CA SER A 84 10.61 -4.10 -6.67
C SER A 84 9.59 -4.72 -5.72
N MET A 85 8.30 -4.33 -5.83
CA MET A 85 7.24 -4.88 -4.97
C MET A 85 7.17 -6.41 -5.01
N ILE A 86 7.27 -7.01 -6.19
CA ILE A 86 7.25 -8.48 -6.33
C ILE A 86 8.49 -9.13 -5.69
N ASN A 87 9.65 -8.46 -5.70
CA ASN A 87 10.88 -8.99 -5.13
C ASN A 87 10.91 -8.95 -3.60
N LYS A 88 10.06 -8.16 -2.98
CA LYS A 88 9.85 -8.16 -1.52
C LYS A 88 9.00 -9.34 -1.04
N MET A 89 8.34 -10.04 -1.95
CA MET A 89 7.55 -11.21 -1.59
C MET A 89 8.46 -12.42 -1.41
N TYR A 90 8.24 -13.17 -0.32
CA TYR A 90 8.92 -14.44 -0.07
C TYR A 90 8.48 -15.52 -1.07
N GLY A 91 9.40 -16.42 -1.41
CA GLY A 91 9.11 -17.64 -2.14
C GLY A 91 9.57 -17.67 -3.59
N ALA A 92 9.17 -18.72 -4.30
CA ALA A 92 9.39 -18.91 -5.73
C ALA A 92 8.48 -17.98 -6.56
N TYR A 93 8.64 -17.99 -7.87
CA TYR A 93 7.95 -17.12 -8.81
C TYR A 93 6.43 -17.08 -8.58
N ASP A 94 5.78 -18.24 -8.57
CA ASP A 94 4.32 -18.34 -8.39
C ASP A 94 3.85 -17.88 -7.00
N GLU A 95 4.66 -18.21 -5.98
CA GLU A 95 4.39 -17.84 -4.58
C GLU A 95 4.51 -16.33 -4.37
N LYS A 96 5.46 -15.68 -5.06
CA LYS A 96 5.60 -14.21 -5.04
C LYS A 96 4.34 -13.53 -5.58
N PHE A 97 3.81 -13.98 -6.71
CA PHE A 97 2.56 -13.45 -7.26
C PHE A 97 1.36 -13.70 -6.34
N ALA A 98 1.27 -14.89 -5.75
CA ALA A 98 0.21 -15.20 -4.78
C ALA A 98 0.29 -14.29 -3.55
N SER A 99 1.50 -14.08 -3.01
CA SER A 99 1.73 -13.19 -1.88
C SER A 99 1.41 -11.73 -2.21
N LEU A 100 1.82 -11.25 -3.39
CA LEU A 100 1.55 -9.87 -3.81
C LEU A 100 0.06 -9.62 -4.06
N ARG A 101 -0.67 -10.60 -4.63
CA ARG A 101 -2.15 -10.53 -4.73
C ARG A 101 -2.79 -10.41 -3.34
N THR A 102 -2.32 -11.20 -2.40
CA THR A 102 -2.83 -11.18 -1.01
C THR A 102 -2.59 -9.83 -0.37
N LEU A 103 -1.37 -9.27 -0.51
CA LEU A 103 -1.03 -7.95 0.02
C LEU A 103 -1.92 -6.85 -0.56
N TYR A 104 -2.11 -6.83 -1.88
CA TYR A 104 -2.92 -5.79 -2.51
C TYR A 104 -4.41 -5.93 -2.17
N GLY A 105 -4.92 -7.16 -2.10
CA GLY A 105 -6.30 -7.42 -1.65
C GLY A 105 -6.51 -6.94 -0.20
N PHE A 106 -5.58 -7.26 0.70
CA PHE A 106 -5.59 -6.78 2.08
C PHE A 106 -5.54 -5.25 2.15
N THR A 107 -4.65 -4.62 1.37
CA THR A 107 -4.53 -3.16 1.31
C THR A 107 -5.82 -2.50 0.84
N MET A 108 -6.51 -3.07 -0.15
CA MET A 108 -7.78 -2.51 -0.65
C MET A 108 -8.89 -2.55 0.41
N ALA A 109 -8.89 -3.57 1.28
CA ALA A 109 -9.88 -3.72 2.34
C ALA A 109 -9.51 -2.96 3.64
N HIS A 110 -8.24 -2.60 3.82
CA HIS A 110 -7.79 -1.89 5.03
C HIS A 110 -8.26 -0.42 5.00
N PRO A 111 -8.68 0.17 6.14
CA PRO A 111 -9.02 1.60 6.20
C PRO A 111 -7.91 2.52 5.72
N GLY A 112 -8.27 3.62 5.06
CA GLY A 112 -7.35 4.62 4.49
C GLY A 112 -7.30 4.61 2.97
N LYS A 113 -6.87 5.73 2.38
CA LYS A 113 -6.72 5.86 0.92
C LYS A 113 -5.54 5.05 0.41
N LYS A 114 -5.52 4.70 -0.86
CA LYS A 114 -4.54 3.79 -1.46
C LYS A 114 -3.57 4.55 -2.36
N LEU A 115 -2.29 4.22 -2.26
CA LEU A 115 -1.26 4.70 -3.17
C LEU A 115 -0.39 3.53 -3.62
N LEU A 116 -0.35 3.32 -4.93
CA LEU A 116 0.52 2.34 -5.58
C LEU A 116 1.35 3.04 -6.64
N PHE A 117 2.67 2.92 -6.55
CA PHE A 117 3.57 3.50 -7.53
C PHE A 117 3.59 2.67 -8.83
N MET A 118 3.80 3.36 -9.95
CA MET A 118 3.81 2.77 -11.29
C MET A 118 4.76 1.58 -11.42
N GLY A 119 4.34 0.57 -12.17
CA GLY A 119 5.06 -0.71 -12.31
C GLY A 119 4.62 -1.76 -11.28
N GLY A 120 4.10 -1.33 -10.12
CA GLY A 120 3.54 -2.22 -9.11
C GLY A 120 2.26 -2.93 -9.58
N GLU A 121 1.48 -2.29 -10.45
CA GLU A 121 0.21 -2.81 -10.97
C GLU A 121 0.32 -4.02 -11.90
N PHE A 122 1.52 -4.28 -12.43
CA PHE A 122 1.80 -5.50 -13.20
C PHE A 122 3.02 -6.28 -12.67
N ALA A 123 3.42 -5.99 -11.42
CA ALA A 123 4.48 -6.68 -10.72
C ALA A 123 5.85 -6.63 -11.44
N GLN A 124 6.25 -5.46 -11.93
CA GLN A 124 7.55 -5.27 -12.57
C GLN A 124 8.68 -5.80 -11.68
N PHE A 125 9.61 -6.57 -12.28
CA PHE A 125 10.74 -7.15 -11.54
C PHE A 125 11.88 -6.18 -11.27
N VAL A 126 12.13 -5.25 -12.20
CA VAL A 126 13.19 -4.26 -12.02
C VAL A 126 12.73 -3.15 -11.10
N GLU A 127 13.68 -2.60 -10.36
CA GLU A 127 13.47 -1.38 -9.57
C GLU A 127 13.12 -0.21 -10.48
N TRP A 128 12.48 0.80 -9.92
CA TRP A 128 12.17 2.01 -10.69
C TRP A 128 13.44 2.70 -11.17
N ARG A 129 13.43 3.06 -12.46
CA ARG A 129 14.48 3.79 -13.15
C ARG A 129 13.88 5.02 -13.80
N ASP A 130 14.26 6.18 -13.30
CA ASP A 130 13.73 7.48 -13.73
C ASP A 130 13.99 7.84 -15.20
N LYS A 131 14.99 7.19 -15.83
CA LYS A 131 15.41 7.43 -17.22
C LYS A 131 14.94 6.40 -18.22
N GLU A 132 14.24 5.39 -17.76
CA GLU A 132 13.80 4.26 -18.59
C GLU A 132 12.27 4.11 -18.51
N GLN A 133 11.67 3.59 -19.57
CA GLN A 133 10.27 3.21 -19.53
C GLN A 133 10.07 1.99 -18.63
N LEU A 134 8.84 1.78 -18.17
CA LEU A 134 8.44 0.56 -17.50
C LEU A 134 8.53 -0.65 -18.44
N ASP A 135 8.73 -1.83 -17.86
CA ASP A 135 8.88 -3.09 -18.61
C ASP A 135 7.54 -3.64 -19.12
N TRP A 136 6.79 -2.83 -19.91
CA TRP A 136 5.46 -3.16 -20.43
C TRP A 136 5.42 -4.51 -21.19
N PHE A 137 6.54 -4.93 -21.77
CA PHE A 137 6.66 -6.22 -22.46
C PHE A 137 6.31 -7.40 -21.53
N LEU A 138 6.40 -7.25 -20.21
CA LEU A 138 6.05 -8.30 -19.25
C LEU A 138 4.57 -8.69 -19.36
N ILE A 139 3.69 -7.73 -19.59
CA ILE A 139 2.25 -7.99 -19.77
C ILE A 139 2.00 -8.80 -21.06
N ASP A 140 2.71 -8.46 -22.12
CA ASP A 140 2.51 -9.08 -23.43
C ASP A 140 3.14 -10.49 -23.55
N GLN A 141 4.20 -10.76 -22.79
CA GLN A 141 5.00 -11.97 -22.97
C GLN A 141 4.83 -12.99 -21.83
N TYR A 142 4.31 -12.59 -20.67
CA TYR A 142 4.23 -13.46 -19.49
C TYR A 142 2.83 -13.45 -18.88
N GLU A 143 2.18 -14.58 -18.92
CA GLU A 143 0.79 -14.77 -18.44
C GLU A 143 0.59 -14.32 -16.98
N MET A 144 1.57 -14.55 -16.10
CA MET A 144 1.46 -14.18 -14.69
C MET A 144 1.38 -12.66 -14.51
N HIS A 145 2.14 -11.89 -15.30
CA HIS A 145 2.10 -10.41 -15.25
C HIS A 145 0.81 -9.85 -15.84
N ASP A 146 0.33 -10.38 -16.96
CA ASP A 146 -0.95 -10.03 -17.55
C ASP A 146 -2.11 -10.34 -16.59
N SER A 147 -2.12 -11.55 -16.02
CA SER A 147 -3.13 -11.95 -15.05
C SER A 147 -3.11 -11.09 -13.78
N PHE A 148 -1.91 -10.73 -13.32
CA PHE A 148 -1.76 -9.85 -12.16
C PHE A 148 -2.24 -8.43 -12.46
N HIS A 149 -1.92 -7.90 -13.64
CA HIS A 149 -2.42 -6.59 -14.08
C HIS A 149 -3.95 -6.55 -14.15
N LYS A 150 -4.57 -7.59 -14.71
CA LYS A 150 -6.03 -7.74 -14.71
C LYS A 150 -6.62 -7.84 -13.30
N TYR A 151 -5.93 -8.53 -12.39
CA TYR A 151 -6.33 -8.60 -10.98
C TYR A 151 -6.31 -7.22 -10.32
N VAL A 152 -5.25 -6.42 -10.49
CA VAL A 152 -5.18 -5.06 -9.93
C VAL A 152 -6.23 -4.15 -10.54
N ALA A 153 -6.47 -4.26 -11.85
CA ALA A 153 -7.55 -3.52 -12.50
C ALA A 153 -8.91 -3.87 -11.88
N LYS A 154 -9.16 -5.16 -11.60
CA LYS A 154 -10.41 -5.61 -10.96
C LYS A 154 -10.51 -5.14 -9.49
N LEU A 155 -9.43 -5.13 -8.74
CA LEU A 155 -9.42 -4.54 -7.39
C LEU A 155 -9.80 -3.06 -7.42
N ASN A 156 -9.26 -2.29 -8.36
CA ASN A 156 -9.60 -0.87 -8.52
C ASN A 156 -11.07 -0.66 -8.93
N GLU A 157 -11.61 -1.54 -9.77
CA GLU A 157 -13.02 -1.52 -10.13
C GLU A 157 -13.90 -1.76 -8.89
N ILE A 158 -13.60 -2.80 -8.11
CA ILE A 158 -14.32 -3.12 -6.87
C ILE A 158 -14.22 -1.96 -5.89
N TYR A 159 -13.02 -1.45 -5.63
CA TYR A 159 -12.83 -0.32 -4.72
C TYR A 159 -13.68 0.89 -5.11
N LYS A 160 -13.79 1.20 -6.40
CA LYS A 160 -14.60 2.32 -6.89
C LYS A 160 -16.10 2.06 -6.85
N SER A 161 -16.53 0.79 -6.94
CA SER A 161 -17.96 0.42 -6.98
C SER A 161 -18.54 0.14 -5.59
N GLU A 162 -17.70 -0.16 -4.59
CA GLU A 162 -18.12 -0.54 -3.26
C GLU A 162 -17.88 0.60 -2.25
N PRO A 163 -18.90 1.42 -1.94
CA PRO A 163 -18.77 2.56 -1.01
C PRO A 163 -18.23 2.17 0.35
N ALA A 164 -18.52 0.97 0.83
CA ALA A 164 -18.00 0.45 2.10
C ALA A 164 -16.46 0.46 2.21
N LEU A 165 -15.75 0.46 1.07
CA LEU A 165 -14.28 0.45 1.06
C LEU A 165 -13.64 1.85 1.16
N TYR A 166 -14.42 2.94 1.02
CA TYR A 166 -13.82 4.27 0.94
C TYR A 166 -14.63 5.42 1.55
N GLU A 167 -15.95 5.26 1.80
CA GLU A 167 -16.77 6.39 2.31
C GLU A 167 -16.45 6.73 3.75
N LEU A 168 -16.23 5.70 4.59
CA LEU A 168 -15.92 5.84 6.01
C LEU A 168 -14.55 5.27 6.36
N ASP A 169 -13.60 5.26 5.42
CA ASP A 169 -12.27 4.70 5.65
C ASP A 169 -11.39 5.54 6.60
N GLN A 170 -11.91 6.67 7.08
CA GLN A 170 -11.29 7.54 8.08
C GLN A 170 -12.13 7.64 9.38
N ASP A 171 -13.20 6.87 9.47
CA ASP A 171 -14.10 6.84 10.64
C ASP A 171 -14.19 5.42 11.19
N PRO A 172 -13.94 5.17 12.48
CA PRO A 172 -14.05 3.85 13.07
C PRO A 172 -15.43 3.20 12.90
N ALA A 173 -16.48 3.97 12.65
CA ALA A 173 -17.80 3.43 12.33
C ALA A 173 -17.89 2.74 10.96
N GLY A 174 -16.89 2.91 10.11
CA GLY A 174 -16.81 2.28 8.78
C GLY A 174 -16.20 0.88 8.77
N PHE A 175 -15.72 0.38 9.92
CA PHE A 175 -15.04 -0.91 10.00
C PHE A 175 -15.57 -1.73 11.20
N GLU A 176 -16.12 -2.93 10.91
CA GLU A 176 -16.60 -3.91 11.90
C GLU A 176 -15.81 -5.23 11.81
#